data_b33d3c74a3d1b4714a8ba395ab55fc96
#
_entry.id   b33d3c74a3d1b4714a8ba395ab55fc96
#
_cell.length_a   1.000
_cell.length_b   1.000
_cell.length_c   1.000
_cell.angle_alpha   90.00
_cell.angle_beta   90.00
_cell.angle_gamma   90.00
#
_symmetry.space_group_name_H-M   'P 1'
#
loop_
_entity.id
_entity.type
_entity.pdbx_description
1 polymer ?
#
loop_
_entity_poly.entity_id
_entity_poly.type
_entity_poly.pdbx_seq_one_letter_code
_entity_poly.pdbx_strand_id
1 'polypeptide(L)'
;MIFEKSAPLIQHLPVMVDEILTLLEPERGGWIVDGTLGLGGHTEAFLKQSETVRVLAIDRDTEALALARQRLAPFADRVIFVHGDFRDLRHILVQHHLTQVFAILVDLGVSSWQLGQAHRGFSFQLNGPLDMRMDQTKSVTAAELVNTLSAEELANVIFEYGEEPASRRIARRIVNERVKHPIETTEQLAELVRRAVPFSPKQFRIDPATRTFQALRIAVNRELEHLDQFVTDAIDHLLPDGKLAVITFHSLEDRLIKRAFRVEAGMENPVTDRRSL
;
A
#
# COMPACT_ATOMS: atom_id res chain seq x y z
N MET A 1 36.51 -22.38 -6.82
CA MET A 1 35.41 -22.16 -5.85
C MET A 1 35.21 -20.64 -5.72
N ILE A 2 34.29 -20.11 -6.51
CA ILE A 2 33.96 -18.69 -6.49
C ILE A 2 32.80 -18.57 -5.49
N PHE A 3 33.06 -17.99 -4.32
CA PHE A 3 32.01 -17.63 -3.37
C PHE A 3 31.24 -16.47 -3.98
N GLU A 4 30.03 -16.74 -4.48
CA GLU A 4 29.03 -15.68 -4.72
C GLU A 4 28.79 -14.96 -3.39
N LYS A 5 29.19 -13.69 -3.36
CA LYS A 5 28.79 -12.78 -2.29
C LYS A 5 27.26 -12.66 -2.36
N SER A 6 26.56 -13.32 -1.45
CA SER A 6 25.16 -13.04 -1.19
C SER A 6 25.02 -11.54 -0.97
N ALA A 7 24.20 -10.89 -1.81
CA ALA A 7 23.84 -9.50 -1.62
C ALA A 7 23.32 -9.32 -0.17
N PRO A 8 23.66 -8.23 0.52
CA PRO A 8 23.17 -8.02 1.87
C PRO A 8 21.63 -8.00 1.81
N LEU A 9 20.99 -8.91 2.56
CA LEU A 9 19.57 -8.84 2.83
C LEU A 9 19.30 -7.41 3.33
N ILE A 10 18.59 -6.63 2.53
CA ILE A 10 18.18 -5.28 2.93
C ILE A 10 17.42 -5.46 4.24
N GLN A 11 18.02 -5.02 5.35
CA GLN A 11 17.34 -4.99 6.65
C GLN A 11 16.27 -3.89 6.59
N HIS A 12 15.16 -4.23 5.97
CA HIS A 12 13.96 -3.41 6.06
C HIS A 12 13.39 -3.64 7.47
N LEU A 13 13.59 -2.67 8.35
CA LEU A 13 12.91 -2.63 9.64
C LEU A 13 11.49 -2.11 9.38
N PRO A 14 10.47 -2.87 9.74
CA PRO A 14 9.09 -2.40 9.63
C PRO A 14 8.88 -1.22 10.59
N VAL A 15 7.94 -0.36 10.30
CA VAL A 15 7.62 0.79 11.13
C VAL A 15 6.86 0.36 12.39
N MET A 16 7.07 1.06 13.52
CA MET A 16 6.28 0.89 14.75
C MET A 16 6.22 -0.55 15.28
N VAL A 17 7.30 -1.33 15.16
CA VAL A 17 7.29 -2.76 15.56
C VAL A 17 6.94 -2.92 17.03
N ASP A 18 7.58 -2.15 17.91
CA ASP A 18 7.39 -2.28 19.36
C ASP A 18 5.97 -1.86 19.77
N GLU A 19 5.43 -0.81 19.14
CA GLU A 19 4.05 -0.36 19.35
C GLU A 19 3.05 -1.41 18.87
N ILE A 20 3.28 -2.03 17.70
CA ILE A 20 2.42 -3.07 17.15
C ILE A 20 2.49 -4.35 18.01
N LEU A 21 3.66 -4.78 18.46
CA LEU A 21 3.79 -5.91 19.37
C LEU A 21 3.05 -5.66 20.69
N THR A 22 3.22 -4.47 21.27
CA THR A 22 2.52 -4.07 22.50
C THR A 22 1.01 -4.02 22.31
N LEU A 23 0.54 -3.52 21.16
CA LEU A 23 -0.89 -3.41 20.87
C LEU A 23 -1.54 -4.77 20.62
N LEU A 24 -0.92 -5.59 19.76
CA LEU A 24 -1.51 -6.83 19.27
C LEU A 24 -1.25 -8.03 20.19
N GLU A 25 -0.32 -7.95 21.14
CA GLU A 25 -0.06 -8.98 22.18
C GLU A 25 0.11 -10.41 21.60
N PRO A 26 1.06 -10.65 20.67
CA PRO A 26 1.21 -11.96 20.01
C PRO A 26 1.53 -13.10 20.99
N GLU A 27 1.98 -12.81 22.20
CA GLU A 27 2.19 -13.78 23.28
C GLU A 27 0.91 -14.50 23.72
N ARG A 28 -0.27 -13.94 23.42
CA ARG A 28 -1.57 -14.62 23.65
C ARG A 28 -1.74 -15.88 22.80
N GLY A 29 -0.97 -15.98 21.70
CA GLY A 29 -1.08 -17.08 20.74
C GLY A 29 -2.32 -16.97 19.83
N GLY A 30 -2.53 -18.01 19.01
CA GLY A 30 -3.65 -18.04 18.07
C GLY A 30 -3.32 -17.45 16.70
N TRP A 31 -4.36 -17.07 15.93
CA TRP A 31 -4.20 -16.57 14.58
C TRP A 31 -4.12 -15.04 14.55
N ILE A 32 -3.08 -14.52 13.90
CA ILE A 32 -2.96 -13.13 13.45
C ILE A 32 -3.10 -13.07 11.94
N VAL A 33 -3.77 -12.06 11.42
CA VAL A 33 -3.71 -11.71 10.00
C VAL A 33 -2.74 -10.55 9.82
N ASP A 34 -1.73 -10.76 8.97
CA ASP A 34 -0.91 -9.68 8.40
C ASP A 34 -1.42 -9.43 6.98
N GLY A 35 -2.22 -8.38 6.81
CA GLY A 35 -2.92 -8.08 5.56
C GLY A 35 -2.03 -7.42 4.50
N THR A 36 -0.82 -7.01 4.88
CA THR A 36 0.17 -6.32 4.04
C THR A 36 1.57 -6.83 4.37
N LEU A 37 1.80 -8.11 4.10
CA LEU A 37 3.01 -8.82 4.52
C LEU A 37 4.31 -8.12 4.13
N GLY A 38 4.38 -7.53 2.93
CA GLY A 38 5.60 -6.96 2.38
C GLY A 38 6.75 -7.96 2.42
N LEU A 39 7.86 -7.57 3.04
CA LEU A 39 9.00 -8.46 3.25
C LEU A 39 8.91 -9.31 4.53
N GLY A 40 7.76 -9.34 5.20
CA GLY A 40 7.50 -10.19 6.37
C GLY A 40 8.08 -9.71 7.70
N GLY A 41 8.38 -8.42 7.82
CA GLY A 41 9.04 -7.89 9.02
C GLY A 41 8.16 -7.94 10.27
N HIS A 42 6.91 -7.51 10.21
CA HIS A 42 5.95 -7.61 11.32
C HIS A 42 5.64 -9.07 11.64
N THR A 43 5.36 -9.87 10.61
CA THR A 43 5.11 -11.31 10.77
C THR A 43 6.28 -12.01 11.47
N GLU A 44 7.53 -11.72 11.09
CA GLU A 44 8.71 -12.27 11.77
C GLU A 44 8.75 -11.87 13.25
N ALA A 45 8.43 -10.61 13.56
CA ALA A 45 8.39 -10.14 14.96
C ALA A 45 7.33 -10.87 15.77
N PHE A 46 6.12 -11.09 15.24
CA PHE A 46 5.07 -11.88 15.90
C PHE A 46 5.53 -13.31 16.18
N LEU A 47 6.13 -13.98 15.20
CA LEU A 47 6.56 -15.37 15.29
C LEU A 47 7.73 -15.58 16.25
N LYS A 48 8.59 -14.56 16.43
CA LYS A 48 9.66 -14.55 17.44
C LYS A 48 9.17 -14.31 18.85
N GLN A 49 8.07 -13.55 19.00
CA GLN A 49 7.51 -13.20 20.31
C GLN A 49 6.78 -14.38 20.95
N SER A 50 6.20 -15.30 20.15
CA SER A 50 5.44 -16.43 20.66
C SER A 50 5.63 -17.67 19.77
N GLU A 51 5.74 -18.85 20.41
CA GLU A 51 5.78 -20.14 19.70
C GLU A 51 4.39 -20.64 19.27
N THR A 52 3.33 -20.11 19.87
CA THR A 52 1.95 -20.54 19.64
C THR A 52 1.19 -19.66 18.64
N VAL A 53 1.76 -18.52 18.26
CA VAL A 53 1.16 -17.65 17.25
C VAL A 53 1.30 -18.26 15.86
N ARG A 54 0.24 -18.13 15.07
CA ARG A 54 0.21 -18.46 13.64
C ARG A 54 -0.21 -17.24 12.85
N VAL A 55 0.29 -17.09 11.63
CA VAL A 55 0.01 -15.91 10.81
C VAL A 55 -0.60 -16.32 9.47
N LEU A 56 -1.73 -15.71 9.14
CA LEU A 56 -2.26 -15.65 7.79
C LEU A 56 -1.71 -14.38 7.14
N ALA A 57 -0.74 -14.54 6.24
CA ALA A 57 0.05 -13.46 5.66
C ALA A 57 -0.40 -13.19 4.22
N ILE A 58 -0.97 -12.03 3.98
CA ILE A 58 -1.57 -11.65 2.69
C ILE A 58 -0.69 -10.55 2.06
N ASP A 59 -0.42 -10.67 0.78
CA ASP A 59 0.12 -9.58 -0.02
C ASP A 59 -0.36 -9.69 -1.47
N ARG A 60 -0.53 -8.56 -2.13
CA ARG A 60 -0.85 -8.49 -3.57
C ARG A 60 0.40 -8.52 -4.45
N ASP A 61 1.58 -8.34 -3.86
CA ASP A 61 2.86 -8.31 -4.57
C ASP A 61 3.53 -9.68 -4.52
N THR A 62 3.57 -10.37 -5.66
CA THR A 62 4.17 -11.72 -5.75
C THR A 62 5.68 -11.73 -5.51
N GLU A 63 6.39 -10.64 -5.84
CA GLU A 63 7.84 -10.53 -5.57
C GLU A 63 8.07 -10.35 -4.05
N ALA A 64 7.28 -9.52 -3.38
CA ALA A 64 7.34 -9.37 -1.94
C ALA A 64 7.05 -10.70 -1.23
N LEU A 65 5.99 -11.43 -1.64
CA LEU A 65 5.67 -12.75 -1.13
C LEU A 65 6.83 -13.75 -1.28
N ALA A 66 7.52 -13.74 -2.43
CA ALA A 66 8.65 -14.64 -2.67
C ALA A 66 9.82 -14.35 -1.70
N LEU A 67 10.12 -13.07 -1.48
CA LEU A 67 11.16 -12.64 -0.53
C LEU A 67 10.76 -12.91 0.94
N ALA A 68 9.49 -12.66 1.29
CA ALA A 68 8.99 -12.95 2.62
C ALA A 68 9.03 -14.45 2.94
N ARG A 69 8.71 -15.34 1.97
CA ARG A 69 8.84 -16.79 2.15
C ARG A 69 10.28 -17.22 2.47
N GLN A 70 11.28 -16.58 1.85
CA GLN A 70 12.68 -16.87 2.17
C GLN A 70 13.04 -16.39 3.59
N ARG A 71 12.63 -15.17 3.96
CA ARG A 71 12.85 -14.60 5.29
C ARG A 71 12.19 -15.43 6.40
N LEU A 72 10.97 -15.87 6.16
CA LEU A 72 10.14 -16.57 7.13
C LEU A 72 10.30 -18.11 7.07
N ALA A 73 11.25 -18.63 6.29
CA ALA A 73 11.52 -20.06 6.19
C ALA A 73 11.70 -20.78 7.55
N PRO A 74 12.35 -20.17 8.57
CA PRO A 74 12.45 -20.79 9.91
C PRO A 74 11.10 -20.99 10.61
N PHE A 75 10.03 -20.34 10.15
CA PHE A 75 8.69 -20.34 10.75
C PHE A 75 7.63 -20.88 9.78
N ALA A 76 8.03 -21.59 8.72
CA ALA A 76 7.16 -21.99 7.61
C ALA A 76 5.92 -22.79 8.03
N ASP A 77 6.01 -23.57 9.11
CA ASP A 77 4.93 -24.36 9.68
C ASP A 77 3.85 -23.53 10.39
N ARG A 78 4.13 -22.24 10.65
CA ARG A 78 3.25 -21.31 11.36
C ARG A 78 2.73 -20.17 10.49
N VAL A 79 3.06 -20.15 9.19
CA VAL A 79 2.65 -19.08 8.26
C VAL A 79 1.89 -19.65 7.06
N ILE A 80 0.71 -19.13 6.82
CA ILE A 80 -0.03 -19.34 5.58
C ILE A 80 0.17 -18.10 4.71
N PHE A 81 0.76 -18.24 3.53
CA PHE A 81 0.99 -17.16 2.59
C PHE A 81 -0.09 -17.12 1.53
N VAL A 82 -0.73 -15.98 1.37
CA VAL A 82 -1.82 -15.74 0.42
C VAL A 82 -1.44 -14.62 -0.54
N HIS A 83 -1.44 -14.92 -1.85
CA HIS A 83 -1.44 -13.88 -2.87
C HIS A 83 -2.86 -13.36 -3.02
N GLY A 84 -3.12 -12.14 -2.54
CA GLY A 84 -4.46 -11.56 -2.50
C GLY A 84 -4.46 -10.13 -1.97
N ASP A 85 -5.64 -9.57 -1.89
CA ASP A 85 -5.87 -8.24 -1.34
C ASP A 85 -6.51 -8.37 0.05
N PHE A 86 -6.00 -7.66 1.05
CA PHE A 86 -6.56 -7.68 2.40
C PHE A 86 -8.03 -7.26 2.44
N ARG A 87 -8.49 -6.49 1.46
CA ARG A 87 -9.89 -6.08 1.32
C ARG A 87 -10.85 -7.25 1.05
N ASP A 88 -10.30 -8.38 0.59
CA ASP A 88 -11.04 -9.64 0.40
C ASP A 88 -10.96 -10.54 1.65
N LEU A 89 -10.65 -9.97 2.84
CA LEU A 89 -10.39 -10.66 4.10
C LEU A 89 -11.41 -11.77 4.40
N ARG A 90 -12.71 -11.43 4.34
CA ARG A 90 -13.81 -12.38 4.60
C ARG A 90 -13.70 -13.63 3.73
N HIS A 91 -13.46 -13.46 2.44
CA HIS A 91 -13.32 -14.57 1.50
C HIS A 91 -12.06 -15.40 1.78
N ILE A 92 -10.94 -14.74 2.05
CA ILE A 92 -9.66 -15.37 2.36
C ILE A 92 -9.77 -16.20 3.66
N LEU A 93 -10.39 -15.67 4.70
CA LEU A 93 -10.59 -16.41 5.96
C LEU A 93 -11.42 -17.69 5.74
N VAL A 94 -12.52 -17.58 4.98
CA VAL A 94 -13.37 -18.75 4.63
C VAL A 94 -12.57 -19.82 3.87
N GLN A 95 -11.77 -19.42 2.88
CA GLN A 95 -10.93 -20.36 2.10
C GLN A 95 -9.92 -21.12 2.97
N HIS A 96 -9.45 -20.48 4.05
CA HIS A 96 -8.49 -21.11 4.98
C HIS A 96 -9.13 -21.69 6.24
N HIS A 97 -10.46 -21.84 6.25
CA HIS A 97 -11.25 -22.41 7.36
C HIS A 97 -11.02 -21.64 8.69
N LEU A 98 -10.76 -20.34 8.62
CA LEU A 98 -10.65 -19.45 9.76
C LEU A 98 -11.94 -18.66 9.91
N THR A 99 -12.64 -18.82 11.03
CA THR A 99 -13.86 -18.08 11.32
C THR A 99 -13.59 -16.79 12.04
N GLN A 100 -12.64 -16.81 12.97
CA GLN A 100 -12.24 -15.68 13.78
C GLN A 100 -10.73 -15.73 14.03
N VAL A 101 -10.14 -14.53 14.21
CA VAL A 101 -8.74 -14.33 14.53
C VAL A 101 -8.60 -13.38 15.72
N PHE A 102 -7.49 -13.44 16.42
CA PHE A 102 -7.36 -12.60 17.59
C PHE A 102 -6.76 -11.21 17.27
N ALA A 103 -5.99 -11.09 16.18
CA ALA A 103 -5.47 -9.80 15.77
C ALA A 103 -5.39 -9.68 14.23
N ILE A 104 -5.51 -8.44 13.75
CA ILE A 104 -5.35 -8.09 12.32
C ILE A 104 -4.46 -6.86 12.26
N LEU A 105 -3.42 -6.92 11.43
CA LEU A 105 -2.55 -5.80 11.08
C LEU A 105 -2.68 -5.49 9.59
N VAL A 106 -2.79 -4.21 9.25
CA VAL A 106 -2.63 -3.70 7.89
C VAL A 106 -1.71 -2.47 7.93
N ASP A 107 -0.60 -2.54 7.20
CA ASP A 107 0.37 -1.47 7.02
C ASP A 107 0.20 -0.92 5.59
N LEU A 108 -0.57 0.17 5.44
CA LEU A 108 -1.00 0.68 4.14
C LEU A 108 0.17 1.31 3.35
N GLY A 109 -0.01 1.41 2.04
CA GLY A 109 0.94 2.07 1.15
C GLY A 109 1.99 1.13 0.54
N VAL A 110 3.13 1.70 0.15
CA VAL A 110 4.23 1.00 -0.51
C VAL A 110 5.38 0.74 0.44
N SER A 111 6.00 -0.41 0.32
CA SER A 111 7.20 -0.71 1.09
C SER A 111 8.42 0.09 0.57
N SER A 112 9.39 0.37 1.45
CA SER A 112 10.63 1.01 1.04
C SER A 112 11.44 0.14 0.06
N TRP A 113 11.23 -1.18 0.07
CA TRP A 113 11.79 -2.07 -0.93
C TRP A 113 11.22 -1.76 -2.33
N GLN A 114 9.89 -1.66 -2.47
CA GLN A 114 9.25 -1.28 -3.74
C GLN A 114 9.72 0.09 -4.25
N LEU A 115 9.86 1.08 -3.36
CA LEU A 115 10.42 2.39 -3.70
C LEU A 115 11.87 2.33 -4.19
N GLY A 116 12.65 1.38 -3.69
CA GLY A 116 14.04 1.14 -4.09
C GLY A 116 14.22 0.38 -5.40
N GLN A 117 13.14 -0.14 -6.01
CA GLN A 117 13.20 -0.90 -7.25
C GLN A 117 12.85 -0.02 -8.46
N ALA A 118 13.85 0.36 -9.26
CA ALA A 118 13.63 1.20 -10.45
C ALA A 118 12.57 0.62 -11.40
N HIS A 119 12.60 -0.71 -11.62
CA HIS A 119 11.68 -1.40 -12.54
C HIS A 119 10.21 -1.37 -12.10
N ARG A 120 9.93 -1.06 -10.81
CA ARG A 120 8.57 -0.96 -10.28
C ARG A 120 7.93 0.41 -10.50
N GLY A 121 8.71 1.44 -10.77
CA GLY A 121 8.22 2.78 -11.13
C GLY A 121 7.54 3.58 -10.01
N PHE A 122 7.66 3.20 -8.74
CA PHE A 122 7.05 3.91 -7.62
C PHE A 122 7.76 5.21 -7.25
N SER A 123 9.05 5.31 -7.58
CA SER A 123 9.88 6.47 -7.21
C SER A 123 10.42 7.16 -8.46
N PHE A 124 10.44 8.50 -8.42
CA PHE A 124 11.11 9.33 -9.44
C PHE A 124 12.58 9.63 -9.10
N GLN A 125 13.08 9.12 -7.97
CA GLN A 125 14.51 9.20 -7.63
C GLN A 125 15.35 8.21 -8.44
N LEU A 126 14.70 7.15 -8.92
CA LEU A 126 15.29 6.14 -9.79
C LEU A 126 14.52 6.17 -11.12
N ASN A 127 15.26 6.32 -12.23
CA ASN A 127 14.62 6.25 -13.54
C ASN A 127 14.29 4.80 -13.89
N GLY A 128 13.01 4.57 -14.24
CA GLY A 128 12.49 3.25 -14.60
C GLY A 128 11.16 3.38 -15.34
N PRO A 129 10.58 2.25 -15.77
CA PRO A 129 9.26 2.25 -16.40
C PRO A 129 8.21 2.84 -15.46
N LEU A 130 7.27 3.58 -16.00
CA LEU A 130 6.18 4.21 -15.25
C LEU A 130 5.06 3.18 -14.99
N ASP A 131 5.34 2.20 -14.12
CA ASP A 131 4.46 1.07 -13.84
C ASP A 131 3.54 1.33 -12.65
N MET A 132 4.06 1.39 -11.43
CA MET A 132 3.38 1.61 -10.15
C MET A 132 2.39 0.52 -9.71
N ARG A 133 2.29 -0.62 -10.38
CA ARG A 133 1.43 -1.73 -9.92
C ARG A 133 2.05 -2.43 -8.71
N MET A 134 1.29 -2.59 -7.64
CA MET A 134 1.65 -3.49 -6.53
C MET A 134 1.44 -4.95 -6.97
N ASP A 135 0.28 -5.27 -7.53
CA ASP A 135 -0.01 -6.56 -8.17
C ASP A 135 0.34 -6.49 -9.65
N GLN A 136 1.47 -7.08 -10.04
CA GLN A 136 1.93 -7.09 -11.43
C GLN A 136 1.09 -7.97 -12.36
N THR A 137 0.16 -8.75 -11.83
CA THR A 137 -0.79 -9.53 -12.64
C THR A 137 -1.91 -8.66 -13.22
N LYS A 138 -2.12 -7.45 -12.68
CA LYS A 138 -3.09 -6.47 -13.21
C LYS A 138 -2.54 -5.81 -14.47
N SER A 139 -3.44 -5.33 -15.34
CA SER A 139 -3.06 -4.74 -16.63
C SER A 139 -2.74 -3.24 -16.53
N VAL A 140 -3.47 -2.49 -15.70
CA VAL A 140 -3.40 -1.02 -15.69
C VAL A 140 -2.14 -0.52 -15.00
N THR A 141 -1.31 0.22 -15.75
CA THR A 141 -0.08 0.87 -15.24
C THR A 141 -0.25 2.38 -15.12
N ALA A 142 0.67 3.05 -14.41
CA ALA A 142 0.68 4.51 -14.38
C ALA A 142 0.96 5.10 -15.76
N ALA A 143 1.78 4.45 -16.60
CA ALA A 143 1.99 4.85 -17.99
C ALA A 143 0.69 4.81 -18.79
N GLU A 144 -0.14 3.78 -18.61
CA GLU A 144 -1.43 3.70 -19.28
C GLU A 144 -2.33 4.87 -18.85
N LEU A 145 -2.45 5.16 -17.55
CA LEU A 145 -3.27 6.27 -17.06
C LEU A 145 -2.83 7.61 -17.66
N VAL A 146 -1.54 7.94 -17.62
CA VAL A 146 -1.06 9.23 -18.15
C VAL A 146 -1.17 9.35 -19.67
N ASN A 147 -1.12 8.23 -20.38
CA ASN A 147 -1.20 8.24 -21.85
C ASN A 147 -2.63 8.12 -22.41
N THR A 148 -3.60 7.66 -21.61
CA THR A 148 -4.98 7.41 -22.11
C THR A 148 -6.04 8.33 -21.54
N LEU A 149 -5.97 8.69 -20.23
CA LEU A 149 -6.98 9.53 -19.60
C LEU A 149 -7.08 10.91 -20.28
N SER A 150 -8.28 11.48 -20.35
CA SER A 150 -8.48 12.87 -20.76
C SER A 150 -7.80 13.84 -19.79
N ALA A 151 -7.60 15.09 -20.21
CA ALA A 151 -7.00 16.11 -19.33
C ALA A 151 -7.84 16.37 -18.07
N GLU A 152 -9.17 16.22 -18.17
CA GLU A 152 -10.08 16.38 -17.03
C GLU A 152 -9.98 15.22 -16.05
N GLU A 153 -10.07 13.98 -16.55
CA GLU A 153 -9.94 12.77 -15.72
C GLU A 153 -8.59 12.72 -15.01
N LEU A 154 -7.49 13.00 -15.73
CA LEU A 154 -6.15 13.04 -15.14
C LEU A 154 -6.01 14.15 -14.09
N ALA A 155 -6.62 15.33 -14.33
CA ALA A 155 -6.65 16.41 -13.36
C ALA A 155 -7.41 16.04 -12.09
N ASN A 156 -8.54 15.32 -12.25
CA ASN A 156 -9.32 14.84 -11.11
C ASN A 156 -8.53 13.81 -10.29
N VAL A 157 -7.90 12.84 -10.94
CA VAL A 157 -7.01 11.87 -10.26
C VAL A 157 -5.92 12.60 -9.46
N ILE A 158 -5.21 13.55 -10.07
CA ILE A 158 -4.13 14.29 -9.42
C ILE A 158 -4.66 15.17 -8.26
N PHE A 159 -5.85 15.73 -8.41
CA PHE A 159 -6.47 16.56 -7.37
C PHE A 159 -6.98 15.73 -6.19
N GLU A 160 -7.78 14.71 -6.47
CA GLU A 160 -8.45 13.90 -5.44
C GLU A 160 -7.46 13.05 -4.65
N TYR A 161 -6.51 12.40 -5.31
CA TYR A 161 -5.58 11.47 -4.67
C TYR A 161 -4.21 12.10 -4.31
N GLY A 162 -3.85 13.21 -4.95
CA GLY A 162 -2.61 13.92 -4.64
C GLY A 162 -2.81 15.17 -3.79
N GLU A 163 -4.06 15.62 -3.61
CA GLU A 163 -4.37 16.93 -3.00
C GLU A 163 -3.53 18.06 -3.63
N GLU A 164 -3.33 17.98 -4.99
CA GLU A 164 -2.44 18.88 -5.73
C GLU A 164 -3.24 20.02 -6.41
N PRO A 165 -3.13 21.27 -5.92
CA PRO A 165 -3.90 22.38 -6.45
C PRO A 165 -3.58 22.72 -7.92
N ALA A 166 -2.37 22.39 -8.39
CA ALA A 166 -1.95 22.63 -9.77
C ALA A 166 -2.39 21.52 -10.75
N SER A 167 -3.21 20.56 -10.30
CA SER A 167 -3.61 19.35 -11.03
C SER A 167 -4.02 19.61 -12.49
N ARG A 168 -4.86 20.61 -12.75
CA ARG A 168 -5.30 20.98 -14.10
C ARG A 168 -4.15 21.45 -15.01
N ARG A 169 -3.15 22.13 -14.43
CA ARG A 169 -1.96 22.59 -15.18
C ARG A 169 -1.03 21.43 -15.48
N ILE A 170 -0.84 20.53 -14.53
CA ILE A 170 -0.06 19.30 -14.68
C ILE A 170 -0.70 18.42 -15.75
N ALA A 171 -1.99 18.11 -15.63
CA ALA A 171 -2.70 17.27 -16.57
C ALA A 171 -2.65 17.81 -18.03
N ARG A 172 -2.90 19.12 -18.23
CA ARG A 172 -2.77 19.75 -19.55
C ARG A 172 -1.37 19.61 -20.12
N ARG A 173 -0.33 19.76 -19.30
CA ARG A 173 1.03 19.59 -19.77
C ARG A 173 1.34 18.17 -20.19
N ILE A 174 0.92 17.19 -19.39
CA ILE A 174 1.04 15.76 -19.70
C ILE A 174 0.34 15.43 -21.03
N VAL A 175 -0.91 15.83 -21.18
CA VAL A 175 -1.71 15.56 -22.39
C VAL A 175 -1.09 16.21 -23.64
N ASN A 176 -0.57 17.43 -23.54
CA ASN A 176 0.12 18.10 -24.64
C ASN A 176 1.43 17.43 -25.03
N GLU A 177 2.16 16.87 -24.08
CA GLU A 177 3.44 16.23 -24.34
C GLU A 177 3.27 14.81 -24.92
N ARG A 178 2.33 14.02 -24.39
CA ARG A 178 2.10 12.64 -24.86
C ARG A 178 1.66 12.54 -26.34
N VAL A 179 1.12 13.63 -26.92
CA VAL A 179 0.79 13.69 -28.36
C VAL A 179 2.04 13.62 -29.23
N LYS A 180 3.19 14.07 -28.70
CA LYS A 180 4.47 14.03 -29.41
C LYS A 180 5.17 12.70 -29.21
N HIS A 181 5.27 12.27 -27.94
CA HIS A 181 5.92 11.03 -27.53
C HIS A 181 5.20 10.49 -26.30
N PRO A 182 4.90 9.18 -26.24
CA PRO A 182 4.35 8.55 -25.04
C PRO A 182 5.24 8.81 -23.81
N ILE A 183 4.61 8.93 -22.65
CA ILE A 183 5.31 9.08 -21.37
C ILE A 183 5.48 7.67 -20.78
N GLU A 184 6.71 7.17 -20.78
CA GLU A 184 7.02 5.78 -20.44
C GLU A 184 7.83 5.63 -19.17
N THR A 185 8.52 6.71 -18.73
CA THR A 185 9.43 6.62 -17.59
C THR A 185 9.08 7.57 -16.46
N THR A 186 9.53 7.21 -15.26
CA THR A 186 9.35 8.02 -14.05
C THR A 186 10.02 9.39 -14.18
N GLU A 187 11.19 9.47 -14.81
CA GLU A 187 11.93 10.70 -15.02
C GLU A 187 11.17 11.66 -15.95
N GLN A 188 10.65 11.16 -17.09
CA GLN A 188 9.84 11.95 -18.02
C GLN A 188 8.65 12.60 -17.31
N LEU A 189 7.88 11.80 -16.54
CA LEU A 189 6.75 12.32 -15.80
C LEU A 189 7.16 13.36 -14.76
N ALA A 190 8.20 13.07 -13.97
CA ALA A 190 8.67 14.01 -12.92
C ALA A 190 9.12 15.35 -13.50
N GLU A 191 9.83 15.34 -14.64
CA GLU A 191 10.22 16.56 -15.34
C GLU A 191 9.01 17.36 -15.84
N LEU A 192 8.00 16.71 -16.40
CA LEU A 192 6.77 17.39 -16.86
C LEU A 192 6.05 18.06 -15.69
N VAL A 193 5.97 17.40 -14.55
CA VAL A 193 5.37 17.96 -13.34
C VAL A 193 6.17 19.16 -12.82
N ARG A 194 7.50 19.05 -12.71
CA ARG A 194 8.38 20.16 -12.27
C ARG A 194 8.28 21.38 -13.18
N ARG A 195 8.16 21.17 -14.49
CA ARG A 195 7.95 22.25 -15.47
C ARG A 195 6.54 22.87 -15.37
N ALA A 196 5.55 22.11 -14.91
CA ALA A 196 4.19 22.62 -14.68
C ALA A 196 4.07 23.34 -13.34
N VAL A 197 4.80 22.93 -12.31
CA VAL A 197 4.80 23.54 -10.97
C VAL A 197 6.22 23.96 -10.64
N PRO A 198 6.63 25.20 -11.00
CA PRO A 198 7.98 25.67 -10.73
C PRO A 198 8.32 25.54 -9.25
N PHE A 199 9.38 24.81 -8.97
CA PHE A 199 9.85 24.59 -7.61
C PHE A 199 10.50 25.86 -7.05
N SER A 200 10.04 26.29 -5.88
CA SER A 200 10.72 27.32 -5.10
C SER A 200 11.18 26.71 -3.78
N PRO A 201 12.50 26.62 -3.51
CA PRO A 201 13.01 26.07 -2.24
C PRO A 201 12.46 26.77 -1.00
N LYS A 202 11.99 28.03 -1.13
CA LYS A 202 11.38 28.81 -0.05
C LYS A 202 9.90 28.43 0.20
N GLN A 203 9.21 27.88 -0.80
CA GLN A 203 7.79 27.53 -0.74
C GLN A 203 7.52 26.04 -0.52
N PHE A 204 8.41 25.18 -1.00
CA PHE A 204 8.18 23.73 -1.01
C PHE A 204 9.32 22.99 -0.31
N ARG A 205 8.99 22.24 0.73
CA ARG A 205 9.90 21.27 1.37
C ARG A 205 9.98 19.94 0.62
N ILE A 206 9.04 19.68 -0.29
CA ILE A 206 8.84 18.40 -0.98
C ILE A 206 8.86 18.66 -2.49
N ASP A 207 9.44 17.73 -3.27
CA ASP A 207 9.45 17.81 -4.74
C ASP A 207 8.01 17.88 -5.29
N PRO A 208 7.70 18.79 -6.22
CA PRO A 208 6.37 18.89 -6.83
C PRO A 208 5.83 17.59 -7.41
N ALA A 209 6.71 16.67 -7.88
CA ALA A 209 6.31 15.40 -8.44
C ALA A 209 5.69 14.45 -7.39
N THR A 210 6.03 14.61 -6.11
CA THR A 210 5.61 13.67 -5.04
C THR A 210 4.10 13.46 -5.00
N ARG A 211 3.31 14.53 -5.04
CA ARG A 211 1.84 14.45 -5.00
C ARG A 211 1.25 13.79 -6.24
N THR A 212 1.82 14.08 -7.41
CA THR A 212 1.37 13.46 -8.67
C THR A 212 1.69 11.96 -8.67
N PHE A 213 2.87 11.55 -8.20
CA PHE A 213 3.24 10.14 -8.07
C PHE A 213 2.35 9.41 -7.06
N GLN A 214 2.08 10.01 -5.90
CA GLN A 214 1.12 9.48 -4.93
C GLN A 214 -0.27 9.30 -5.58
N ALA A 215 -0.77 10.29 -6.30
CA ALA A 215 -2.07 10.24 -6.95
C ALA A 215 -2.20 9.09 -7.95
N LEU A 216 -1.19 8.94 -8.81
CA LEU A 216 -1.17 7.87 -9.81
C LEU A 216 -1.05 6.49 -9.15
N ARG A 217 -0.21 6.36 -8.10
CA ARG A 217 -0.07 5.13 -7.34
C ARG A 217 -1.41 4.69 -6.73
N ILE A 218 -2.09 5.62 -6.06
CA ILE A 218 -3.41 5.39 -5.48
C ILE A 218 -4.41 4.96 -6.55
N ALA A 219 -4.43 5.62 -7.71
CA ALA A 219 -5.33 5.31 -8.82
C ALA A 219 -5.05 3.93 -9.43
N VAL A 220 -3.77 3.61 -9.72
CA VAL A 220 -3.35 2.31 -10.30
C VAL A 220 -3.74 1.15 -9.38
N ASN A 221 -3.51 1.31 -8.07
CA ASN A 221 -3.70 0.24 -7.08
C ASN A 221 -5.06 0.30 -6.39
N ARG A 222 -5.89 1.32 -6.70
CA ARG A 222 -7.22 1.52 -6.10
C ARG A 222 -7.15 1.52 -4.57
N GLU A 223 -6.12 2.18 -4.00
CA GLU A 223 -5.71 2.01 -2.60
C GLU A 223 -6.78 2.46 -1.60
N LEU A 224 -7.60 3.44 -1.95
CA LEU A 224 -8.64 4.00 -1.07
C LEU A 224 -10.01 3.32 -1.18
N GLU A 225 -10.17 2.41 -2.16
CA GLU A 225 -11.45 1.74 -2.36
C GLU A 225 -11.71 0.67 -1.29
N HIS A 226 -12.95 0.60 -0.79
CA HIS A 226 -13.43 -0.43 0.14
C HIS A 226 -12.68 -0.52 1.49
N LEU A 227 -11.97 0.53 1.90
CA LEU A 227 -11.32 0.55 3.21
C LEU A 227 -12.33 0.54 4.37
N ASP A 228 -13.48 1.19 4.18
CA ASP A 228 -14.60 1.17 5.11
C ASP A 228 -15.15 -0.25 5.28
N GLN A 229 -15.43 -0.93 4.17
CA GLN A 229 -15.91 -2.31 4.19
C GLN A 229 -14.90 -3.26 4.82
N PHE A 230 -13.60 -3.08 4.53
CA PHE A 230 -12.54 -3.85 5.17
C PHE A 230 -12.56 -3.72 6.69
N VAL A 231 -12.75 -2.50 7.24
CA VAL A 231 -12.81 -2.30 8.69
C VAL A 231 -13.99 -3.06 9.30
N THR A 232 -15.16 -3.00 8.67
CA THR A 232 -16.33 -3.77 9.09
C THR A 232 -16.05 -5.28 9.05
N ASP A 233 -15.56 -5.79 7.93
CA ASP A 233 -15.23 -7.22 7.77
C ASP A 233 -14.15 -7.67 8.77
N ALA A 234 -13.17 -6.83 9.06
CA ALA A 234 -12.14 -7.13 10.04
C ALA A 234 -12.72 -7.27 11.46
N ILE A 235 -13.57 -6.31 11.87
CA ILE A 235 -14.21 -6.34 13.19
C ILE A 235 -15.11 -7.57 13.35
N ASP A 236 -15.91 -7.91 12.33
CA ASP A 236 -16.79 -9.10 12.33
C ASP A 236 -16.02 -10.42 12.54
N HIS A 237 -14.74 -10.47 12.14
CA HIS A 237 -13.91 -11.67 12.23
C HIS A 237 -12.90 -11.65 13.40
N LEU A 238 -12.93 -10.62 14.24
CA LEU A 238 -12.15 -10.63 15.48
C LEU A 238 -12.84 -11.45 16.57
N LEU A 239 -12.03 -12.15 17.34
CA LEU A 239 -12.47 -12.72 18.62
C LEU A 239 -12.86 -11.60 19.60
N PRO A 240 -13.67 -11.87 20.63
CA PRO A 240 -13.83 -10.95 21.75
C PRO A 240 -12.47 -10.51 22.30
N ASP A 241 -12.31 -9.21 22.54
CA ASP A 241 -11.02 -8.57 22.92
C ASP A 241 -9.92 -8.65 21.83
N GLY A 242 -10.27 -9.07 20.62
CA GLY A 242 -9.37 -9.05 19.47
C GLY A 242 -9.06 -7.61 19.03
N LYS A 243 -7.98 -7.44 18.28
CA LYS A 243 -7.45 -6.11 17.94
C LYS A 243 -7.22 -5.93 16.46
N LEU A 244 -7.66 -4.79 15.92
CA LEU A 244 -7.36 -4.32 14.58
C LEU A 244 -6.38 -3.15 14.65
N ALA A 245 -5.22 -3.28 14.02
CA ALA A 245 -4.27 -2.20 13.82
C ALA A 245 -4.16 -1.85 12.34
N VAL A 246 -4.28 -0.56 12.02
CA VAL A 246 -4.09 -0.03 10.67
C VAL A 246 -3.10 1.12 10.72
N ILE A 247 -1.95 0.95 10.04
CA ILE A 247 -0.96 2.01 9.87
C ILE A 247 -1.27 2.75 8.57
N THR A 248 -1.27 4.08 8.64
CA THR A 248 -1.58 4.98 7.51
C THR A 248 -0.42 5.95 7.30
N PHE A 249 -0.12 6.32 6.04
CA PHE A 249 1.01 7.20 5.70
C PHE A 249 0.60 8.54 5.13
N HIS A 250 -0.67 8.72 4.75
CA HIS A 250 -1.15 10.00 4.25
C HIS A 250 -2.58 10.32 4.70
N SER A 251 -2.94 11.59 4.57
CA SER A 251 -4.19 12.19 5.08
C SER A 251 -5.46 11.50 4.57
N LEU A 252 -5.45 10.99 3.34
CA LEU A 252 -6.63 10.36 2.73
C LEU A 252 -6.92 9.01 3.38
N GLU A 253 -5.90 8.16 3.55
CA GLU A 253 -6.04 6.88 4.27
C GLU A 253 -6.49 7.12 5.72
N ASP A 254 -5.78 7.99 6.44
CA ASP A 254 -6.05 8.30 7.85
C ASP A 254 -7.50 8.76 8.06
N ARG A 255 -7.99 9.63 7.17
CA ARG A 255 -9.37 10.15 7.22
C ARG A 255 -10.40 9.05 7.03
N LEU A 256 -10.18 8.17 6.03
CA LEU A 256 -11.10 7.06 5.74
C LEU A 256 -11.13 6.03 6.86
N ILE A 257 -9.97 5.59 7.33
CA ILE A 257 -9.84 4.60 8.40
C ILE A 257 -10.43 5.13 9.71
N LYS A 258 -10.09 6.35 10.12
CA LYS A 258 -10.66 6.96 11.34
C LYS A 258 -12.17 7.08 11.27
N ARG A 259 -12.71 7.43 10.09
CA ARG A 259 -14.14 7.50 9.88
C ARG A 259 -14.79 6.12 10.00
N ALA A 260 -14.22 5.11 9.35
CA ALA A 260 -14.72 3.73 9.44
C ALA A 260 -14.77 3.25 10.90
N PHE A 261 -13.72 3.47 11.68
CA PHE A 261 -13.71 3.14 13.10
C PHE A 261 -14.79 3.89 13.90
N ARG A 262 -15.06 5.18 13.60
CA ARG A 262 -16.11 5.93 14.29
C ARG A 262 -17.51 5.43 13.95
N VAL A 263 -17.73 4.99 12.71
CA VAL A 263 -18.97 4.37 12.29
C VAL A 263 -19.20 3.06 13.07
N GLU A 264 -18.22 2.20 13.12
CA GLU A 264 -18.29 0.93 13.86
C GLU A 264 -18.45 1.14 15.38
N ALA A 265 -17.88 2.21 15.91
CA ALA A 265 -18.08 2.60 17.32
C ALA A 265 -19.44 3.28 17.59
N GLY A 266 -20.31 3.46 16.58
CA GLY A 266 -21.60 4.15 16.71
C GLY A 266 -21.47 5.66 16.93
N MET A 267 -20.32 6.25 16.64
CA MET A 267 -20.05 7.69 16.82
C MET A 267 -20.41 8.52 15.58
N GLU A 268 -20.52 7.89 14.43
CA GLU A 268 -20.89 8.51 13.15
C GLU A 268 -21.88 7.61 12.38
N ASN A 269 -22.68 8.23 11.50
CA ASN A 269 -23.54 7.45 10.59
C ASN A 269 -22.74 7.00 9.37
N PRO A 270 -23.03 5.82 8.78
CA PRO A 270 -22.45 5.40 7.51
C PRO A 270 -22.70 6.43 6.41
N VAL A 271 -21.72 6.64 5.53
CA VAL A 271 -21.91 7.50 4.35
C VAL A 271 -22.74 6.75 3.33
N THR A 272 -23.93 7.26 3.06
CA THR A 272 -24.82 6.70 2.04
C THR A 272 -24.47 7.12 0.62
N ASP A 273 -23.65 8.17 0.43
CA ASP A 273 -23.20 8.65 -0.87
C ASP A 273 -21.65 8.64 -0.97
N ARG A 274 -21.14 7.72 -1.76
CA ARG A 274 -19.69 7.57 -2.02
C ARG A 274 -19.08 8.72 -2.87
N ARG A 275 -19.90 9.67 -3.36
CA ARG A 275 -19.42 10.81 -4.15
C ARG A 275 -18.95 12.00 -3.31
N SER A 276 -19.06 11.90 -1.99
CA SER A 276 -18.69 12.96 -1.04
C SER A 276 -17.34 12.72 -0.33
N LEU A 277 -16.49 11.84 -0.88
CA LEU A 277 -15.14 11.58 -0.40
C LEU A 277 -14.10 12.24 -1.30
#